data_af938f470719cd13e930d4019c4293b6
#
_entry.id   af938f470719cd13e930d4019c4293b6
#
_cell.length_a   1.000
_cell.length_b   1.000
_cell.length_c   1.000
_cell.angle_alpha   90.00
_cell.angle_beta   90.00
_cell.angle_gamma   90.00
#
_symmetry.space_group_name_H-M   'P 1'
#
loop_
_entity.id
_entity.type
_entity.pdbx_description
1 polymer ?
#
loop_
_entity_poly.entity_id
_entity_poly.type
_entity_poly.pdbx_seq_one_letter_code
_entity_poly.pdbx_strand_id
1 'polypeptide(L)'
;DKEAVSGRECGNGIRIDHGSGEAGRMITQYCHMKRGSVAVKVGDQISRGDVVGGLGLSGATQFPHIHVSVSLDGGLIDPLTGRRINESCAAQDFSSSLFTKKALEILTRQALRPLLDQGFANGPVKGASLRRGPPQHPTMQGPLVYFAKFINLRAGDIVRLTVRGPKGVFSSSETKPLAA
;
A
#
# COMPACT_ATOMS: atom_id res chain seq x y z
N ASP A 1 15.39 8.53 3.57
CA ASP A 1 15.95 8.70 4.91
C ASP A 1 14.87 9.19 5.86
N LYS A 2 14.61 8.47 6.98
CA LYS A 2 13.52 8.80 7.91
C LYS A 2 13.75 10.17 8.58
N GLU A 3 14.98 10.52 8.84
CA GLU A 3 15.35 11.81 9.44
C GLU A 3 15.03 12.99 8.52
N ALA A 4 15.25 12.84 7.23
CA ALA A 4 15.00 13.89 6.24
C ALA A 4 13.51 14.26 6.10
N VAL A 5 12.60 13.41 6.56
CA VAL A 5 11.14 13.62 6.49
C VAL A 5 10.48 13.73 7.85
N SER A 6 11.26 13.89 8.93
CA SER A 6 10.73 14.09 10.29
C SER A 6 9.78 15.28 10.34
N GLY A 7 8.60 15.10 10.93
CA GLY A 7 7.52 16.08 10.92
C GLY A 7 6.79 16.27 9.58
N ARG A 8 7.20 15.51 8.54
CA ARG A 8 6.59 15.53 7.21
C ARG A 8 6.36 14.09 6.71
N GLU A 9 6.11 13.17 7.63
CA GLU A 9 5.97 11.74 7.36
C GLU A 9 4.87 11.43 6.35
N CYS A 10 3.78 12.20 6.37
CA CYS A 10 2.68 12.09 5.40
C CYS A 10 3.12 12.42 3.96
N GLY A 11 4.11 13.32 3.79
CA GLY A 11 4.48 13.82 2.47
C GLY A 11 3.38 14.65 1.84
N ASN A 12 3.12 14.45 0.55
CA ASN A 12 1.99 15.07 -0.12
C ASN A 12 0.71 14.30 0.23
N GLY A 13 -0.32 15.02 0.61
CA GLY A 13 -1.56 14.41 1.05
C GLY A 13 -2.70 15.41 1.15
N ILE A 14 -3.87 14.90 1.51
CA ILE A 14 -5.07 15.70 1.76
C ILE A 14 -5.73 15.27 3.06
N ARG A 15 -6.49 16.17 3.64
CA ARG A 15 -7.44 15.87 4.71
C ARG A 15 -8.83 16.26 4.24
N ILE A 16 -9.78 15.35 4.46
CA ILE A 16 -11.18 15.56 4.13
C ILE A 16 -11.95 15.61 5.43
N ASP A 17 -12.67 16.68 5.60
CA ASP A 17 -13.64 16.86 6.69
C ASP A 17 -15.00 16.39 6.22
N HIS A 18 -15.53 15.35 6.82
CA HIS A 18 -16.84 14.80 6.50
C HIS A 18 -17.98 15.44 7.31
N GLY A 19 -17.65 16.47 8.09
CA GLY A 19 -18.60 17.09 8.99
C GLY A 19 -18.88 16.28 10.26
N SER A 20 -19.88 16.73 11.02
CA SER A 20 -20.32 16.08 12.25
C SER A 20 -21.58 15.28 11.98
N GLY A 21 -21.52 13.97 12.26
CA GLY A 21 -22.67 13.07 12.29
C GLY A 21 -23.03 12.70 13.74
N GLU A 22 -23.94 11.72 13.91
CA GLU A 22 -24.34 11.22 15.23
C GLU A 22 -23.16 10.66 16.05
N ALA A 23 -22.15 10.09 15.36
CA ALA A 23 -20.95 9.55 15.98
C ALA A 23 -19.87 10.57 16.29
N GLY A 24 -20.03 11.83 15.87
CA GLY A 24 -19.03 12.91 16.01
C GLY A 24 -18.51 13.43 14.67
N ARG A 25 -17.47 14.29 14.73
CA ARG A 25 -16.83 14.86 13.55
C ARG A 25 -15.79 13.91 12.99
N MET A 26 -16.00 13.47 11.76
CA MET A 26 -15.10 12.53 11.09
C MET A 26 -14.16 13.24 10.11
N ILE A 27 -12.86 12.91 10.20
CA ILE A 27 -11.85 13.38 9.28
C ILE A 27 -11.08 12.20 8.74
N THR A 28 -10.87 12.15 7.43
CA THR A 28 -9.94 11.21 6.80
C THR A 28 -8.71 11.94 6.28
N GLN A 29 -7.55 11.30 6.39
CA GLN A 29 -6.29 11.81 5.86
C GLN A 29 -5.69 10.78 4.92
N TYR A 30 -5.27 11.23 3.75
CA TYR A 30 -4.64 10.43 2.70
C TYR A 30 -3.22 10.93 2.50
N CYS A 31 -2.22 10.05 2.67
CA CYS A 31 -0.81 10.39 2.63
C CYS A 31 -0.07 9.68 1.49
N HIS A 32 1.19 10.07 1.29
CA HIS A 32 2.13 9.50 0.33
C HIS A 32 1.76 9.71 -1.14
N MET A 33 0.94 10.73 -1.43
CA MET A 33 0.53 11.06 -2.79
C MET A 33 1.73 11.47 -3.66
N LYS A 34 1.61 11.27 -4.96
CA LYS A 34 2.62 11.69 -5.94
C LYS A 34 2.77 13.21 -5.92
N ARG A 35 3.99 13.70 -5.99
CA ARG A 35 4.27 15.14 -6.08
C ARG A 35 3.57 15.76 -7.30
N GLY A 36 2.86 16.85 -7.07
CA GLY A 36 2.12 17.56 -8.11
C GLY A 36 0.83 16.88 -8.60
N SER A 37 0.40 15.78 -7.95
CA SER A 37 -0.82 15.07 -8.35
C SER A 37 -2.05 15.43 -7.51
N VAL A 38 -1.90 16.17 -6.43
CA VAL A 38 -3.06 16.63 -5.63
C VAL A 38 -3.92 17.50 -6.51
N ALA A 39 -5.16 17.08 -6.74
CA ALA A 39 -6.08 17.68 -7.70
C ALA A 39 -7.11 18.65 -7.06
N VAL A 40 -7.07 18.79 -5.74
CA VAL A 40 -8.02 19.57 -4.96
C VAL A 40 -7.31 20.66 -4.15
N LYS A 41 -8.05 21.68 -3.76
CA LYS A 41 -7.58 22.80 -2.94
C LYS A 41 -8.33 22.85 -1.61
N VAL A 42 -7.78 23.57 -0.65
CA VAL A 42 -8.46 23.83 0.63
C VAL A 42 -9.77 24.57 0.38
N GLY A 43 -10.86 24.03 0.92
CA GLY A 43 -12.21 24.55 0.77
C GLY A 43 -13.03 23.93 -0.36
N ASP A 44 -12.41 23.10 -1.20
CA ASP A 44 -13.17 22.39 -2.24
C ASP A 44 -14.15 21.39 -1.60
N GLN A 45 -15.36 21.35 -2.15
CA GLN A 45 -16.34 20.30 -1.86
C GLN A 45 -16.06 19.13 -2.80
N ILE A 46 -15.92 17.96 -2.24
CA ILE A 46 -15.66 16.74 -3.01
C ILE A 46 -16.75 15.70 -2.81
N SER A 47 -17.00 14.94 -3.85
CA SER A 47 -18.00 13.88 -3.88
C SER A 47 -17.34 12.51 -3.93
N ARG A 48 -18.08 11.48 -3.54
CA ARG A 48 -17.63 10.11 -3.67
C ARG A 48 -17.31 9.78 -5.13
N GLY A 49 -16.07 9.33 -5.37
CA GLY A 49 -15.58 8.98 -6.71
C GLY A 49 -14.74 10.06 -7.37
N ASP A 50 -14.67 11.26 -6.79
CA ASP A 50 -13.81 12.31 -7.32
C ASP A 50 -12.33 11.92 -7.19
N VAL A 51 -11.56 12.26 -8.22
CA VAL A 51 -10.12 12.05 -8.22
C VAL A 51 -9.47 13.18 -7.43
N VAL A 52 -8.93 12.85 -6.27
CA VAL A 52 -8.29 13.82 -5.37
C VAL A 52 -6.76 13.87 -5.49
N GLY A 53 -6.17 12.87 -6.17
CA GLY A 53 -4.72 12.81 -6.41
C GLY A 53 -4.26 11.45 -6.89
N GLY A 54 -2.96 11.31 -7.13
CA GLY A 54 -2.33 10.08 -7.58
C GLY A 54 -1.52 9.39 -6.50
N LEU A 55 -1.48 8.07 -6.56
CA LEU A 55 -0.64 7.22 -5.72
C LEU A 55 0.83 7.59 -5.90
N GLY A 56 1.58 7.68 -4.80
CA GLY A 56 2.97 8.10 -4.82
C GLY A 56 3.87 7.47 -3.78
N LEU A 57 5.00 8.10 -3.56
CA LEU A 57 6.08 7.66 -2.67
C LEU A 57 6.63 8.84 -1.86
N SER A 58 5.83 9.85 -1.55
CA SER A 58 6.26 11.00 -0.78
C SER A 58 6.18 10.75 0.72
N GLY A 59 7.00 11.46 1.51
CA GLY A 59 7.04 11.29 2.96
C GLY A 59 7.79 10.04 3.43
N ALA A 60 7.43 9.52 4.60
CA ALA A 60 8.09 8.38 5.23
C ALA A 60 7.49 7.05 4.75
N THR A 61 7.84 6.62 3.56
CA THR A 61 7.34 5.36 2.99
C THR A 61 8.43 4.57 2.26
N GLN A 62 8.24 3.26 2.12
CA GLN A 62 9.20 2.35 1.48
C GLN A 62 8.75 1.85 0.11
N PHE A 63 7.47 2.00 -0.23
CA PHE A 63 6.89 1.57 -1.50
C PHE A 63 5.66 2.42 -1.82
N PRO A 64 5.28 2.56 -3.10
CA PRO A 64 4.10 3.32 -3.48
C PRO A 64 2.82 2.71 -2.87
N HIS A 65 2.13 3.50 -2.04
CA HIS A 65 0.83 3.16 -1.47
C HIS A 65 0.11 4.44 -1.02
N ILE A 66 -1.14 4.33 -0.70
CA ILE A 66 -1.88 5.36 0.02
C ILE A 66 -2.01 4.92 1.48
N HIS A 67 -1.50 5.74 2.39
CA HIS A 67 -1.78 5.61 3.81
C HIS A 67 -3.07 6.39 4.10
N VAL A 68 -4.05 5.71 4.66
CA VAL A 68 -5.31 6.33 5.08
C VAL A 68 -5.41 6.25 6.60
N SER A 69 -5.61 7.40 7.24
CA SER A 69 -6.01 7.44 8.65
C SER A 69 -7.38 8.06 8.79
N VAL A 70 -8.14 7.57 9.76
CA VAL A 70 -9.47 8.06 10.10
C VAL A 70 -9.47 8.53 11.54
N SER A 71 -10.03 9.71 11.78
CA SER A 71 -10.24 10.21 13.12
C SER A 71 -11.70 10.58 13.36
N LEU A 72 -12.15 10.36 14.57
CA LEU A 72 -13.46 10.74 15.08
C LEU A 72 -13.26 11.59 16.33
N ASP A 73 -13.73 12.84 16.32
CA ASP A 73 -13.50 13.83 17.38
C ASP A 73 -12.02 13.91 17.80
N GLY A 74 -11.13 13.92 16.81
CA GLY A 74 -9.67 14.00 17.01
C GLY A 74 -8.98 12.71 17.45
N GLY A 75 -9.71 11.66 17.83
CA GLY A 75 -9.16 10.36 18.17
C GLY A 75 -9.05 9.46 16.94
N LEU A 76 -7.90 8.80 16.75
CA LEU A 76 -7.70 7.86 15.66
C LEU A 76 -8.54 6.59 15.87
N ILE A 77 -9.15 6.11 14.79
CA ILE A 77 -9.93 4.87 14.76
C ILE A 77 -9.40 3.94 13.66
N ASP A 78 -9.48 2.65 13.91
CA ASP A 78 -9.25 1.63 12.91
C ASP A 78 -10.50 1.50 12.02
N PRO A 79 -10.43 1.84 10.73
CA PRO A 79 -11.59 1.79 9.85
C PRO A 79 -12.13 0.37 9.59
N LEU A 80 -11.34 -0.68 9.85
CA LEU A 80 -11.80 -2.07 9.71
C LEU A 80 -12.73 -2.47 10.85
N THR A 81 -12.41 -2.06 12.07
CA THR A 81 -13.16 -2.47 13.27
C THR A 81 -14.06 -1.37 13.83
N GLY A 82 -13.85 -0.10 13.43
CA GLY A 82 -14.52 1.06 14.00
C GLY A 82 -14.06 1.44 15.41
N ARG A 83 -13.05 0.77 15.95
CA ARG A 83 -12.54 0.98 17.31
C ARG A 83 -11.43 2.02 17.37
N ARG A 84 -11.24 2.63 18.53
CA ARG A 84 -10.10 3.52 18.75
C ARG A 84 -8.80 2.71 18.78
N ILE A 85 -7.74 3.26 18.19
CA ILE A 85 -6.44 2.56 18.01
C ILE A 85 -5.77 2.24 19.37
N ASN A 86 -6.09 2.98 20.42
CA ASN A 86 -5.55 2.77 21.77
C ASN A 86 -6.31 1.71 22.60
N GLU A 87 -7.37 1.14 22.04
CA GLU A 87 -8.08 0.03 22.68
C GLU A 87 -7.32 -1.28 22.39
N SER A 88 -7.37 -2.22 23.35
CA SER A 88 -6.69 -3.51 23.19
C SER A 88 -7.15 -4.24 21.94
N CYS A 89 -6.23 -4.96 21.28
CA CYS A 89 -6.55 -5.85 20.16
C CYS A 89 -7.48 -6.96 20.64
N ALA A 90 -8.79 -6.72 20.56
CA ALA A 90 -9.80 -7.76 20.74
C ALA A 90 -9.94 -8.58 19.45
N ALA A 91 -10.60 -9.73 19.54
CA ALA A 91 -10.93 -10.56 18.38
C ALA A 91 -11.49 -9.72 17.22
N GLN A 92 -11.16 -10.11 16.00
CA GLN A 92 -11.57 -9.40 14.78
C GLN A 92 -13.11 -9.34 14.68
N ASP A 93 -13.68 -8.28 15.21
CA ASP A 93 -15.09 -7.95 15.09
C ASP A 93 -15.22 -6.78 14.10
N PHE A 94 -15.87 -7.03 12.98
CA PHE A 94 -16.07 -6.06 11.91
C PHE A 94 -17.48 -5.46 11.90
N SER A 95 -18.27 -5.70 12.93
CA SER A 95 -19.67 -5.22 13.01
C SER A 95 -19.79 -3.70 12.93
N SER A 96 -18.78 -2.98 13.45
CA SER A 96 -18.70 -1.51 13.43
C SER A 96 -17.75 -0.97 12.34
N SER A 97 -17.41 -1.79 11.35
CA SER A 97 -16.52 -1.38 10.25
C SER A 97 -17.07 -0.19 9.47
N LEU A 98 -16.19 0.74 9.13
CA LEU A 98 -16.51 1.89 8.26
C LEU A 98 -16.56 1.52 6.77
N PHE A 99 -16.11 0.32 6.42
CA PHE A 99 -16.16 -0.16 5.05
C PHE A 99 -17.54 -0.72 4.71
N THR A 100 -17.94 -0.58 3.46
CA THR A 100 -19.12 -1.30 2.95
C THR A 100 -18.89 -2.80 3.04
N LYS A 101 -19.97 -3.59 3.16
CA LYS A 101 -19.87 -5.06 3.19
C LYS A 101 -19.03 -5.62 2.04
N LYS A 102 -19.24 -5.11 0.83
CA LYS A 102 -18.46 -5.51 -0.36
C LYS A 102 -16.97 -5.20 -0.23
N ALA A 103 -16.61 -4.03 0.26
CA ALA A 103 -15.20 -3.66 0.47
C ALA A 103 -14.58 -4.52 1.59
N LEU A 104 -15.31 -4.73 2.68
CA LEU A 104 -14.87 -5.56 3.79
C LEU A 104 -14.63 -7.01 3.35
N GLU A 105 -15.52 -7.59 2.56
CA GLU A 105 -15.33 -8.92 1.98
C GLU A 105 -14.05 -9.01 1.14
N ILE A 106 -13.76 -7.99 0.31
CA ILE A 106 -12.53 -7.95 -0.47
C ILE A 106 -11.30 -7.89 0.45
N LEU A 107 -11.34 -7.02 1.47
CA LEU A 107 -10.23 -6.82 2.38
C LEU A 107 -9.95 -8.03 3.29
N THR A 108 -10.99 -8.76 3.68
CA THR A 108 -10.88 -9.91 4.61
C THR A 108 -10.66 -11.24 3.90
N ARG A 109 -11.24 -11.44 2.69
CA ARG A 109 -11.03 -12.65 1.88
C ARG A 109 -9.61 -12.81 1.37
N GLN A 110 -8.95 -11.71 1.14
CA GLN A 110 -7.59 -11.74 0.70
C GLN A 110 -6.69 -11.72 1.92
N ALA A 111 -6.19 -12.88 2.31
CA ALA A 111 -4.89 -12.95 2.96
C ALA A 111 -3.89 -12.37 1.94
N LEU A 112 -3.89 -11.03 1.82
CA LEU A 112 -3.24 -10.33 0.74
C LEU A 112 -1.74 -10.48 0.88
N ARG A 113 -1.18 -11.33 0.05
CA ARG A 113 0.24 -11.36 -0.27
C ARG A 113 0.43 -10.68 -1.62
N PRO A 114 0.15 -9.36 -1.73
CA PRO A 114 0.17 -8.71 -3.01
C PRO A 114 1.57 -8.70 -3.59
N LEU A 115 1.64 -9.01 -4.86
CA LEU A 115 2.79 -8.74 -5.69
C LEU A 115 2.80 -7.23 -5.96
N LEU A 116 3.79 -6.52 -5.41
CA LEU A 116 3.92 -5.08 -5.57
C LEU A 116 4.63 -4.68 -6.85
N ASP A 117 5.60 -5.50 -7.25
CA ASP A 117 6.44 -5.21 -8.41
C ASP A 117 7.07 -6.49 -8.94
N GLN A 118 7.23 -6.58 -10.24
CA GLN A 118 7.92 -7.68 -10.91
C GLN A 118 8.49 -7.24 -12.25
N GLY A 119 9.50 -7.91 -12.70
CA GLY A 119 10.07 -7.61 -14.01
C GLY A 119 11.39 -8.32 -14.26
N PHE A 120 12.03 -7.91 -15.33
CA PHE A 120 13.35 -8.36 -15.69
C PHE A 120 14.37 -7.22 -15.56
N ALA A 121 15.59 -7.56 -15.21
CA ALA A 121 16.73 -6.65 -15.12
C ALA A 121 18.00 -7.33 -15.63
N ASN A 122 19.02 -6.55 -16.02
CA ASN A 122 20.32 -7.07 -16.44
C ASN A 122 21.27 -7.32 -15.26
N GLY A 123 20.77 -7.52 -14.06
CA GLY A 123 21.57 -7.83 -12.88
C GLY A 123 20.72 -7.91 -11.61
N PRO A 124 21.36 -8.23 -10.47
CA PRO A 124 20.66 -8.36 -9.19
C PRO A 124 19.90 -7.09 -8.79
N VAL A 125 18.64 -7.23 -8.43
CA VAL A 125 17.76 -6.14 -8.01
C VAL A 125 17.70 -6.12 -6.49
N LYS A 126 18.10 -5.00 -5.88
CA LYS A 126 17.97 -4.78 -4.44
C LYS A 126 16.66 -4.06 -4.14
N GLY A 127 15.98 -4.42 -3.06
CA GLY A 127 14.72 -3.77 -2.65
C GLY A 127 14.81 -2.25 -2.53
N ALA A 128 15.96 -1.72 -2.14
CA ALA A 128 16.21 -0.28 -2.08
C ALA A 128 16.23 0.40 -3.47
N SER A 129 16.64 -0.29 -4.53
CA SER A 129 16.60 0.27 -5.89
C SER A 129 15.19 0.38 -6.44
N LEU A 130 14.31 -0.55 -6.09
CA LEU A 130 12.90 -0.54 -6.49
C LEU A 130 12.10 0.64 -5.91
N ARG A 131 12.60 1.29 -4.87
CA ARG A 131 11.98 2.53 -4.34
C ARG A 131 12.09 3.72 -5.29
N ARG A 132 13.08 3.71 -6.17
CA ARG A 132 13.32 4.78 -7.15
C ARG A 132 12.55 4.58 -8.46
N GLY A 133 11.83 3.49 -8.57
CA GLY A 133 11.10 3.05 -9.75
C GLY A 133 11.61 1.70 -10.26
N PRO A 134 10.91 1.12 -11.24
CA PRO A 134 11.35 -0.12 -11.85
C PRO A 134 12.72 0.05 -12.50
N PRO A 135 13.55 -1.01 -12.55
CA PRO A 135 14.76 -1.00 -13.33
C PRO A 135 14.49 -0.61 -14.78
N GLN A 136 15.48 -0.03 -15.44
CA GLN A 136 15.39 0.23 -16.88
C GLN A 136 15.07 -1.09 -17.61
N HIS A 137 14.34 -1.01 -18.72
CA HIS A 137 14.02 -2.17 -19.53
C HIS A 137 15.30 -2.96 -19.84
N PRO A 138 15.35 -4.26 -19.56
CA PRO A 138 16.53 -5.05 -19.78
C PRO A 138 16.82 -5.16 -21.28
N THR A 139 18.11 -5.16 -21.60
CA THR A 139 18.56 -5.47 -22.95
C THR A 139 18.82 -6.98 -23.06
N MET A 140 18.81 -7.51 -24.29
CA MET A 140 19.15 -8.91 -24.53
C MET A 140 20.70 -9.16 -24.49
N GLN A 141 21.47 -8.12 -24.18
CA GLN A 141 22.94 -8.18 -24.16
C GLN A 141 23.45 -8.34 -22.72
N GLY A 142 23.10 -9.41 -22.05
CA GLY A 142 23.58 -9.68 -20.72
C GLY A 142 22.72 -10.67 -19.93
N PRO A 143 23.07 -10.92 -18.67
CA PRO A 143 22.27 -11.80 -17.84
C PRO A 143 20.88 -11.20 -17.63
N LEU A 144 19.86 -12.06 -17.73
CA LEU A 144 18.47 -11.68 -17.49
C LEU A 144 18.05 -12.22 -16.12
N VAL A 145 17.78 -11.33 -15.20
CA VAL A 145 17.32 -11.64 -13.85
C VAL A 145 15.85 -11.27 -13.73
N TYR A 146 14.99 -12.23 -13.43
CA TYR A 146 13.60 -11.98 -13.07
C TYR A 146 13.52 -11.68 -11.58
N PHE A 147 12.82 -10.60 -11.21
CA PHE A 147 12.56 -10.24 -9.83
C PHE A 147 11.07 -10.11 -9.56
N ALA A 148 10.70 -10.32 -8.30
CA ALA A 148 9.34 -10.07 -7.79
C ALA A 148 9.42 -9.52 -6.37
N LYS A 149 8.58 -8.54 -6.05
CA LYS A 149 8.47 -7.92 -4.74
C LYS A 149 7.09 -8.15 -4.15
N PHE A 150 7.06 -8.79 -3.01
CA PHE A 150 5.83 -9.07 -2.26
C PHE A 150 5.82 -8.32 -0.93
N ILE A 151 4.63 -8.15 -0.37
CA ILE A 151 4.42 -7.75 1.04
C ILE A 151 3.49 -8.76 1.72
N ASN A 152 3.42 -8.68 3.04
CA ASN A 152 2.57 -9.53 3.89
C ASN A 152 2.85 -11.04 3.76
N LEU A 153 4.05 -11.42 3.35
CA LEU A 153 4.47 -12.82 3.42
C LEU A 153 4.54 -13.26 4.87
N ARG A 154 4.17 -14.50 5.13
CA ARG A 154 4.13 -15.11 6.46
C ARG A 154 5.17 -16.22 6.58
N ALA A 155 5.50 -16.57 7.82
CA ALA A 155 6.26 -17.80 8.08
C ALA A 155 5.59 -19.00 7.42
N GLY A 156 6.38 -19.84 6.77
CA GLY A 156 5.89 -21.00 6.01
C GLY A 156 5.47 -20.72 4.59
N ASP A 157 5.32 -19.46 4.16
CA ASP A 157 5.04 -19.16 2.75
C ASP A 157 6.20 -19.58 1.85
N ILE A 158 5.87 -20.10 0.68
CA ILE A 158 6.82 -20.49 -0.35
C ILE A 158 6.53 -19.64 -1.59
N VAL A 159 7.56 -18.98 -2.12
CA VAL A 159 7.45 -18.20 -3.35
C VAL A 159 8.04 -19.02 -4.49
N ARG A 160 7.21 -19.31 -5.50
CA ARG A 160 7.65 -19.95 -6.74
C ARG A 160 7.65 -18.94 -7.88
N LEU A 161 8.80 -18.79 -8.52
CA LEU A 161 8.98 -17.97 -9.71
C LEU A 161 9.16 -18.88 -10.91
N THR A 162 8.32 -18.71 -11.93
CA THR A 162 8.39 -19.51 -13.16
C THR A 162 8.43 -18.60 -14.36
N VAL A 163 9.48 -18.72 -15.17
CA VAL A 163 9.61 -18.03 -16.45
C VAL A 163 9.19 -18.99 -17.55
N ARG A 164 8.23 -18.56 -18.38
CA ARG A 164 7.73 -19.34 -19.52
C ARG A 164 8.06 -18.59 -20.81
N GLY A 165 8.55 -19.33 -21.77
CA GLY A 165 8.74 -18.86 -23.15
C GLY A 165 7.79 -19.54 -24.12
N PRO A 166 7.89 -19.24 -25.44
CA PRO A 166 7.04 -19.86 -26.46
C PRO A 166 7.11 -21.38 -26.53
N LYS A 167 8.23 -21.96 -26.08
CA LYS A 167 8.47 -23.41 -26.06
C LYS A 167 8.20 -24.08 -24.70
N GLY A 168 7.54 -23.39 -23.77
CA GLY A 168 7.21 -23.91 -22.45
C GLY A 168 7.98 -23.25 -21.30
N VAL A 169 8.21 -23.98 -20.20
CA VAL A 169 8.95 -23.49 -19.04
C VAL A 169 10.43 -23.38 -19.37
N PHE A 170 10.97 -22.17 -19.24
CA PHE A 170 12.38 -21.89 -19.40
C PHE A 170 13.15 -22.09 -18.08
N SER A 171 12.58 -21.59 -16.99
CA SER A 171 13.18 -21.68 -15.66
C SER A 171 12.10 -21.65 -14.58
N SER A 172 12.33 -22.38 -13.51
CA SER A 172 11.50 -22.32 -12.31
C SER A 172 12.39 -22.37 -11.08
N SER A 173 12.13 -21.52 -10.12
CA SER A 173 12.83 -21.49 -8.83
C SER A 173 11.81 -21.32 -7.71
N GLU A 174 12.13 -21.90 -6.57
CA GLU A 174 11.28 -21.89 -5.39
C GLU A 174 12.11 -21.57 -4.15
N THR A 175 11.58 -20.73 -3.26
CA THR A 175 12.22 -20.48 -1.97
C THR A 175 12.03 -21.68 -1.04
N LYS A 176 12.90 -21.79 -0.04
CA LYS A 176 12.53 -22.54 1.17
C LYS A 176 11.34 -21.84 1.85
N PRO A 177 10.58 -22.55 2.72
CA PRO A 177 9.60 -21.89 3.55
C PRO A 177 10.22 -20.71 4.28
N LEU A 178 9.53 -19.58 4.29
CA LEU A 178 10.05 -18.37 4.94
C LEU A 178 10.13 -18.60 6.45
N ALA A 179 11.19 -18.13 7.06
CA ALA A 179 11.33 -18.13 8.51
C ALA A 179 10.35 -17.14 9.17
N ALA A 180 10.06 -17.34 10.45
CA ALA A 180 9.25 -16.45 11.28
C ALA A 180 9.99 -15.13 11.56
#